data_35d92e687a616d7e62f39a00a38083a8
#
_entry.id   35d92e687a616d7e62f39a00a38083a8
#
_cell.length_a   1.000
_cell.length_b   1.000
_cell.length_c   1.000
_cell.angle_alpha   90.00
_cell.angle_beta   90.00
_cell.angle_gamma   90.00
#
_symmetry.space_group_name_H-M   'P 1'
#
loop_
_entity.id
_entity.type
_entity.pdbx_description
1 polymer ?
#
loop_
_entity_poly.entity_id
_entity_poly.type
_entity_poly.pdbx_seq_one_letter_code
_entity_poly.pdbx_strand_id
1 'polypeptide(L)'
;MPKYPLVLDCIAPHYARRMTDATDARLAEQYEAYPYPQRDPRDEAKRLIIGSPSHLREIDFWVFGAARPRSRPLRALIAGGGTGDGTVMLAQHLARAGRPGDVTYLDRSAAALGIARARVEARGLSNVAFHQASLLDLPRLGLGPFDYVDCCGVLHHLPDPAGGLAALLSVLAPG
;
A
#
# COMPACT_ATOMS: atom_id res chain seq x y z
N MET A 1 1.30 5.94 24.90
CA MET A 1 0.24 4.91 24.93
C MET A 1 -0.31 4.77 23.53
N PRO A 2 -0.46 3.56 22.97
CA PRO A 2 -1.00 3.40 21.62
C PRO A 2 -2.44 3.90 21.58
N LYS A 3 -2.78 4.67 20.54
CA LYS A 3 -4.10 5.31 20.36
C LYS A 3 -5.25 4.33 20.08
N TYR A 4 -4.93 3.03 19.84
CA TYR A 4 -5.90 2.00 19.46
C TYR A 4 -5.65 0.66 20.18
N PRO A 5 -5.72 0.59 21.53
CA PRO A 5 -5.40 -0.63 22.28
C PRO A 5 -6.38 -1.80 21.99
N LEU A 6 -7.66 -1.51 21.77
CA LEU A 6 -8.70 -2.54 21.56
C LEU A 6 -8.55 -3.34 20.26
N VAL A 7 -7.97 -2.76 19.20
CA VAL A 7 -7.80 -3.46 17.91
C VAL A 7 -6.69 -4.50 17.98
N LEU A 8 -5.61 -4.20 18.69
CA LEU A 8 -4.46 -5.10 18.84
C LEU A 8 -4.80 -6.31 19.71
N ASP A 9 -5.59 -6.13 20.78
CA ASP A 9 -5.98 -7.20 21.70
C ASP A 9 -6.95 -8.21 21.06
N CYS A 10 -7.78 -7.79 20.10
CA CYS A 10 -8.69 -8.68 19.39
C CYS A 10 -8.01 -9.54 18.32
N ILE A 11 -6.90 -9.08 17.74
CA ILE A 11 -6.22 -9.75 16.62
C ILE A 11 -5.10 -10.69 17.10
N ALA A 12 -4.44 -10.37 18.21
CA ALA A 12 -3.28 -11.10 18.72
C ALA A 12 -3.48 -12.61 18.97
N PRO A 13 -4.63 -13.10 19.53
CA PRO A 13 -4.76 -14.53 19.81
C PRO A 13 -4.91 -15.42 18.58
N HIS A 14 -5.40 -14.88 17.46
CA HIS A 14 -5.74 -15.67 16.26
C HIS A 14 -4.56 -15.80 15.27
N TYR A 15 -3.53 -14.95 15.38
CA TYR A 15 -2.36 -14.92 14.50
C TYR A 15 -1.05 -15.39 15.17
N ALA A 16 -1.14 -16.13 16.29
CA ALA A 16 0.02 -16.53 17.10
C ALA A 16 0.98 -17.54 16.43
N ARG A 17 0.76 -17.93 15.18
CA ARG A 17 1.71 -18.76 14.43
C ARG A 17 2.77 -17.85 13.78
N ARG A 18 3.81 -17.49 14.54
CA ARG A 18 4.98 -16.80 13.97
C ARG A 18 5.59 -17.63 12.85
N MET A 19 5.71 -17.06 11.66
CA MET A 19 6.54 -17.64 10.61
C MET A 19 7.99 -17.68 11.09
N THR A 20 8.71 -18.72 10.75
CA THR A 20 10.15 -18.78 11.00
C THR A 20 10.87 -17.85 10.02
N ASP A 21 12.06 -17.36 10.37
CA ASP A 21 12.90 -16.54 9.47
C ASP A 21 13.17 -17.26 8.13
N ALA A 22 13.34 -18.59 8.16
CA ALA A 22 13.52 -19.40 6.96
C ALA A 22 12.26 -19.40 6.06
N THR A 23 11.06 -19.36 6.64
CA THR A 23 9.81 -19.29 5.86
C THR A 23 9.65 -17.90 5.25
N ASP A 24 10.00 -16.83 5.98
CA ASP A 24 9.95 -15.46 5.46
C ASP A 24 10.94 -15.25 4.31
N ALA A 25 12.17 -15.78 4.43
CA ALA A 25 13.17 -15.74 3.36
C ALA A 25 12.69 -16.44 2.08
N ARG A 26 12.13 -17.66 2.19
CA ARG A 26 11.56 -18.39 1.04
C ARG A 26 10.41 -17.64 0.38
N LEU A 27 9.55 -17.03 1.18
CA LEU A 27 8.44 -16.23 0.67
C LEU A 27 8.96 -14.98 -0.08
N ALA A 28 10.02 -14.35 0.45
CA ALA A 28 10.68 -13.23 -0.23
C ALA A 28 11.26 -13.64 -1.59
N GLU A 29 11.98 -14.77 -1.64
CA GLU A 29 12.51 -15.34 -2.88
C GLU A 29 11.41 -15.65 -3.88
N GLN A 30 10.29 -16.22 -3.42
CA GLN A 30 9.14 -16.53 -4.27
C GLN A 30 8.54 -15.27 -4.90
N TYR A 31 8.29 -14.19 -4.12
CA TYR A 31 7.74 -12.94 -4.65
C TYR A 31 8.73 -12.18 -5.53
N GLU A 32 10.02 -12.34 -5.29
CA GLU A 32 11.05 -11.77 -6.16
C GLU A 32 11.10 -12.50 -7.50
N ALA A 33 10.99 -13.85 -7.51
CA ALA A 33 10.99 -14.66 -8.71
C ALA A 33 9.65 -14.59 -9.48
N TYR A 34 8.54 -14.41 -8.77
CA TYR A 34 7.19 -14.40 -9.32
C TYR A 34 6.38 -13.21 -8.77
N PRO A 35 6.65 -11.98 -9.26
CA PRO A 35 5.93 -10.78 -8.84
C PRO A 35 4.41 -10.92 -9.04
N TYR A 36 3.63 -10.60 -8.01
CA TYR A 36 2.19 -10.79 -8.01
C TYR A 36 1.43 -9.48 -7.83
N PRO A 37 0.27 -9.34 -8.52
CA PRO A 37 -0.21 -10.16 -9.64
C PRO A 37 0.66 -9.99 -10.89
N GLN A 38 0.70 -10.99 -11.78
CA GLN A 38 1.46 -10.84 -13.03
C GLN A 38 0.89 -9.71 -13.88
N ARG A 39 1.74 -8.74 -14.26
CA ARG A 39 1.35 -7.57 -15.05
C ARG A 39 2.40 -7.27 -16.12
N ASP A 40 1.91 -6.85 -17.28
CA ASP A 40 2.73 -6.30 -18.35
C ASP A 40 2.51 -4.78 -18.41
N PRO A 41 3.55 -3.94 -18.24
CA PRO A 41 3.42 -2.49 -18.33
C PRO A 41 2.83 -2.01 -19.66
N ARG A 42 2.99 -2.76 -20.75
CA ARG A 42 2.41 -2.44 -22.07
C ARG A 42 0.88 -2.47 -22.08
N ASP A 43 0.25 -3.19 -21.15
CA ASP A 43 -1.21 -3.25 -21.05
C ASP A 43 -1.81 -1.94 -20.51
N GLU A 44 -1.00 -1.08 -19.93
CA GLU A 44 -1.44 0.23 -19.43
C GLU A 44 -1.92 1.16 -20.57
N ALA A 45 -1.45 0.95 -21.80
CA ALA A 45 -1.96 1.64 -22.98
C ALA A 45 -3.39 1.22 -23.35
N LYS A 46 -3.82 0.00 -22.94
CA LYS A 46 -5.12 -0.57 -23.30
C LYS A 46 -6.19 -0.25 -22.27
N ARG A 47 -5.89 -0.41 -20.98
CA ARG A 47 -6.85 -0.24 -19.90
C ARG A 47 -6.19 0.07 -18.55
N LEU A 48 -6.93 0.76 -17.70
CA LEU A 48 -6.63 0.84 -16.27
C LEU A 48 -7.26 -0.36 -15.56
N ILE A 49 -6.48 -1.04 -14.72
CA ILE A 49 -7.04 -2.05 -13.83
C ILE A 49 -7.72 -1.33 -12.68
N ILE A 50 -9.01 -1.63 -12.48
CA ILE A 50 -9.85 -1.00 -11.46
C ILE A 50 -10.26 -2.08 -10.46
N GLY A 51 -10.14 -1.77 -9.18
CA GLY A 51 -10.52 -2.65 -8.08
C GLY A 51 -10.71 -1.89 -6.78
N SER A 52 -11.09 -2.60 -5.74
CA SER A 52 -11.15 -2.14 -4.36
C SER A 52 -9.92 -2.69 -3.62
N PRO A 53 -9.45 -2.06 -2.53
CA PRO A 53 -10.03 -0.91 -1.82
C PRO A 53 -9.51 0.47 -2.25
N SER A 54 -8.46 0.56 -3.10
CA SER A 54 -7.81 1.83 -3.45
C SER A 54 -8.53 2.64 -4.54
N HIS A 55 -9.83 2.39 -4.77
CA HIS A 55 -10.62 3.21 -5.67
C HIS A 55 -10.98 4.56 -5.00
N LEU A 56 -10.61 5.70 -5.63
CA LEU A 56 -10.75 7.04 -5.02
C LEU A 56 -12.17 7.35 -4.50
N ARG A 57 -13.23 6.92 -5.21
CA ARG A 57 -14.61 7.14 -4.77
C ARG A 57 -14.96 6.33 -3.52
N GLU A 58 -14.41 5.12 -3.40
CA GLU A 58 -14.60 4.28 -2.21
C GLU A 58 -13.88 4.87 -1.01
N ILE A 59 -12.66 5.36 -1.21
CA ILE A 59 -11.91 6.07 -0.18
C ILE A 59 -12.69 7.31 0.28
N ASP A 60 -13.18 8.13 -0.64
CA ASP A 60 -13.96 9.32 -0.29
C ASP A 60 -15.23 8.97 0.50
N PHE A 61 -15.93 7.92 0.12
CA PHE A 61 -17.19 7.54 0.75
C PHE A 61 -16.99 6.79 2.07
N TRP A 62 -16.21 5.70 2.04
CA TRP A 62 -16.10 4.81 3.21
C TRP A 62 -15.12 5.30 4.27
N VAL A 63 -14.04 5.98 3.87
CA VAL A 63 -13.01 6.45 4.81
C VAL A 63 -13.33 7.86 5.28
N PHE A 64 -13.76 8.74 4.38
CA PHE A 64 -13.99 10.15 4.71
C PHE A 64 -15.47 10.55 4.77
N GLY A 65 -16.41 9.61 4.69
CA GLY A 65 -17.85 9.88 4.76
C GLY A 65 -18.33 10.88 3.72
N ALA A 66 -17.65 10.97 2.57
CA ALA A 66 -17.88 11.98 1.51
C ALA A 66 -17.71 13.44 1.98
N ALA A 67 -17.18 13.68 3.17
CA ALA A 67 -17.08 15.02 3.77
C ALA A 67 -15.71 15.73 3.50
N ARG A 68 -14.70 15.00 2.99
CA ARG A 68 -13.38 15.57 2.73
C ARG A 68 -13.42 16.52 1.53
N PRO A 69 -13.00 17.81 1.66
CA PRO A 69 -12.92 18.72 0.54
C PRO A 69 -11.96 18.20 -0.54
N ARG A 70 -12.37 18.26 -1.81
CA ARG A 70 -11.54 17.79 -2.94
C ARG A 70 -10.25 18.60 -3.11
N SER A 71 -10.21 19.85 -2.64
CA SER A 71 -9.03 20.70 -2.64
C SER A 71 -8.00 20.32 -1.58
N ARG A 72 -8.39 19.53 -0.56
CA ARG A 72 -7.46 19.03 0.45
C ARG A 72 -6.61 17.89 -0.13
N PRO A 73 -5.27 18.02 -0.16
CA PRO A 73 -4.39 16.98 -0.70
C PRO A 73 -4.62 15.64 -0.01
N LEU A 74 -4.62 14.55 -0.79
CA LEU A 74 -4.67 13.18 -0.27
C LEU A 74 -3.27 12.58 -0.27
N ARG A 75 -2.76 12.24 0.90
CA ARG A 75 -1.51 11.50 1.07
C ARG A 75 -1.85 10.04 1.36
N ALA A 76 -1.57 9.16 0.41
CA ALA A 76 -1.90 7.74 0.50
C ALA A 76 -0.64 6.86 0.55
N LEU A 77 -0.66 5.81 1.37
CA LEU A 77 0.33 4.75 1.37
C LEU A 77 -0.30 3.47 0.83
N ILE A 78 0.35 2.83 -0.14
CA ILE A 78 0.05 1.47 -0.59
C ILE A 78 1.18 0.57 -0.08
N ALA A 79 0.94 -0.12 1.01
CA ALA A 79 1.92 -0.97 1.69
C ALA A 79 1.79 -2.43 1.21
N GLY A 80 2.86 -2.97 0.65
CA GLY A 80 2.85 -4.22 -0.09
C GLY A 80 2.19 -4.04 -1.45
N GLY A 81 2.61 -3.01 -2.19
CA GLY A 81 1.98 -2.58 -3.43
C GLY A 81 2.08 -3.57 -4.60
N GLY A 82 2.89 -4.64 -4.46
CA GLY A 82 3.07 -5.65 -5.49
C GLY A 82 3.40 -5.04 -6.84
N THR A 83 2.81 -5.56 -7.91
CA THR A 83 3.03 -5.01 -9.25
C THR A 83 2.25 -3.72 -9.55
N GLY A 84 1.61 -3.11 -8.52
CA GLY A 84 1.16 -1.71 -8.54
C GLY A 84 -0.30 -1.47 -8.89
N ASP A 85 -1.20 -2.45 -8.81
CA ASP A 85 -2.62 -2.25 -9.19
C ASP A 85 -3.27 -1.10 -8.42
N GLY A 86 -3.22 -1.11 -7.07
CA GLY A 86 -3.77 -0.04 -6.25
C GLY A 86 -3.05 1.30 -6.46
N THR A 87 -1.72 1.26 -6.60
CA THR A 87 -0.89 2.45 -6.80
C THR A 87 -1.24 3.16 -8.11
N VAL A 88 -1.22 2.43 -9.22
CA VAL A 88 -1.50 2.99 -10.57
C VAL A 88 -2.93 3.52 -10.63
N MET A 89 -3.89 2.75 -10.10
CA MET A 89 -5.30 3.14 -10.09
C MET A 89 -5.53 4.42 -9.31
N LEU A 90 -5.06 4.49 -8.06
CA LEU A 90 -5.27 5.66 -7.20
C LEU A 90 -4.57 6.90 -7.77
N ALA A 91 -3.31 6.78 -8.18
CA ALA A 91 -2.56 7.87 -8.80
C ALA A 91 -3.25 8.41 -10.06
N GLN A 92 -3.74 7.52 -10.93
CA GLN A 92 -4.49 7.89 -12.13
C GLN A 92 -5.83 8.56 -11.81
N HIS A 93 -6.53 8.09 -10.77
CA HIS A 93 -7.80 8.71 -10.35
C HIS A 93 -7.59 10.12 -9.81
N LEU A 94 -6.54 10.33 -9.00
CA LEU A 94 -6.18 11.67 -8.50
C LEU A 94 -5.85 12.61 -9.66
N ALA A 95 -5.00 12.17 -10.59
CA ALA A 95 -4.61 12.96 -11.76
C ALA A 95 -5.83 13.32 -12.64
N ARG A 96 -6.69 12.34 -12.98
CA ARG A 96 -7.89 12.58 -13.80
C ARG A 96 -8.91 13.50 -13.12
N ALA A 97 -9.02 13.43 -11.80
CA ALA A 97 -9.93 14.28 -11.02
C ALA A 97 -9.38 15.68 -10.79
N GLY A 98 -8.15 16.00 -11.21
CA GLY A 98 -7.47 17.24 -10.87
C GLY A 98 -7.34 17.44 -9.36
N ARG A 99 -7.32 16.36 -8.59
CA ARG A 99 -7.26 16.41 -7.14
C ARG A 99 -5.82 16.36 -6.67
N PRO A 100 -5.36 17.31 -5.83
CA PRO A 100 -4.02 17.26 -5.28
C PRO A 100 -3.86 16.01 -4.40
N GLY A 101 -2.70 15.36 -4.49
CA GLY A 101 -2.38 14.20 -3.66
C GLY A 101 -1.28 13.34 -4.26
N ASP A 102 -0.64 12.59 -3.38
CA ASP A 102 0.50 11.73 -3.69
C ASP A 102 0.27 10.34 -3.16
N VAL A 103 0.71 9.35 -3.93
CA VAL A 103 0.70 7.95 -3.58
C VAL A 103 2.13 7.51 -3.25
N THR A 104 2.35 7.05 -2.04
CA THR A 104 3.58 6.40 -1.64
C THR A 104 3.42 4.89 -1.80
N TYR A 105 4.24 4.31 -2.64
CA TYR A 105 4.34 2.86 -2.83
C TYR A 105 5.43 2.30 -1.92
N LEU A 106 5.15 1.20 -1.24
CA LEU A 106 6.09 0.44 -0.44
C LEU A 106 5.97 -1.05 -0.75
N ASP A 107 7.06 -1.70 -1.13
CA ASP A 107 7.15 -3.15 -1.24
C ASP A 107 8.60 -3.61 -0.99
N ARG A 108 8.76 -4.85 -0.53
CA ARG A 108 10.09 -5.43 -0.30
C ARG A 108 10.72 -5.99 -1.58
N SER A 109 9.89 -6.41 -2.56
CA SER A 109 10.36 -6.99 -3.83
C SER A 109 10.83 -5.91 -4.80
N ALA A 110 12.08 -6.01 -5.23
CA ALA A 110 12.65 -5.14 -6.27
C ALA A 110 11.99 -5.42 -7.64
N ALA A 111 11.69 -6.69 -7.93
CA ALA A 111 11.04 -7.09 -9.18
C ALA A 111 9.62 -6.52 -9.28
N ALA A 112 8.82 -6.62 -8.21
CA ALA A 112 7.47 -6.04 -8.16
C ALA A 112 7.51 -4.51 -8.30
N LEU A 113 8.43 -3.84 -7.57
CA LEU A 113 8.64 -2.40 -7.65
C LEU A 113 9.02 -1.97 -9.07
N GLY A 114 9.90 -2.72 -9.75
CA GLY A 114 10.29 -2.44 -11.13
C GLY A 114 9.09 -2.44 -12.09
N ILE A 115 8.20 -3.44 -11.96
CA ILE A 115 6.96 -3.52 -12.75
C ILE A 115 6.02 -2.37 -12.43
N ALA A 116 5.79 -2.09 -11.14
CA ALA A 116 4.91 -1.00 -10.71
C ALA A 116 5.40 0.36 -11.23
N ARG A 117 6.71 0.62 -11.17
CA ARG A 117 7.33 1.84 -11.70
C ARG A 117 7.13 1.96 -13.19
N ALA A 118 7.42 0.91 -13.96
CA ALA A 118 7.23 0.92 -15.42
C ALA A 118 5.75 1.17 -15.81
N ARG A 119 4.79 0.66 -15.03
CA ARG A 119 3.36 0.92 -15.23
C ARG A 119 2.98 2.37 -14.97
N VAL A 120 3.52 2.98 -13.91
CA VAL A 120 3.34 4.40 -13.57
C VAL A 120 3.90 5.29 -14.69
N GLU A 121 5.12 4.97 -15.16
CA GLU A 121 5.78 5.67 -16.27
C GLU A 121 5.01 5.55 -17.58
N ALA A 122 4.50 4.35 -17.92
CA ALA A 122 3.71 4.12 -19.12
C ALA A 122 2.42 4.97 -19.17
N ARG A 123 1.93 5.45 -18.01
CA ARG A 123 0.79 6.36 -17.90
C ARG A 123 1.17 7.83 -17.74
N GLY A 124 2.46 8.15 -17.71
CA GLY A 124 2.93 9.53 -17.50
C GLY A 124 2.54 10.10 -16.13
N LEU A 125 2.39 9.25 -15.10
CA LEU A 125 2.02 9.69 -13.76
C LEU A 125 3.26 10.19 -13.01
N SER A 126 3.15 11.34 -12.37
CA SER A 126 4.25 11.99 -11.61
C SER A 126 3.97 12.09 -10.11
N ASN A 127 2.81 11.62 -9.66
CA ASN A 127 2.35 11.71 -8.28
C ASN A 127 2.54 10.41 -7.48
N VAL A 128 3.62 9.66 -7.76
CA VAL A 128 3.97 8.41 -7.07
C VAL A 128 5.41 8.45 -6.60
N ALA A 129 5.61 8.18 -5.30
CA ALA A 129 6.93 7.94 -4.71
C ALA A 129 7.11 6.44 -4.42
N PHE A 130 8.29 5.90 -4.71
CA PHE A 130 8.59 4.46 -4.57
C PHE A 130 9.63 4.21 -3.49
N HIS A 131 9.31 3.29 -2.57
CA HIS A 131 10.21 2.84 -1.53
C HIS A 131 10.32 1.31 -1.56
N GLN A 132 11.54 0.79 -1.65
CA GLN A 132 11.82 -0.62 -1.47
C GLN A 132 12.18 -0.86 0.00
N ALA A 133 11.26 -1.41 0.78
CA ALA A 133 11.48 -1.72 2.18
C ALA A 133 10.44 -2.72 2.71
N SER A 134 10.73 -3.32 3.86
CA SER A 134 9.73 -4.08 4.59
C SER A 134 8.69 -3.15 5.22
N LEU A 135 7.45 -3.59 5.29
CA LEU A 135 6.39 -2.91 6.01
C LEU A 135 6.76 -2.72 7.51
N LEU A 136 7.50 -3.65 8.08
CA LEU A 136 7.97 -3.57 9.46
C LEU A 136 8.98 -2.42 9.70
N ASP A 137 9.57 -1.90 8.64
CA ASP A 137 10.53 -0.77 8.72
C ASP A 137 9.84 0.60 8.69
N LEU A 138 8.55 0.70 8.39
CA LEU A 138 7.80 1.96 8.30
C LEU A 138 8.10 2.96 9.41
N PRO A 139 8.17 2.57 10.71
CA PRO A 139 8.44 3.53 11.78
C PRO A 139 9.82 4.22 11.69
N ARG A 140 10.77 3.61 10.95
CA ARG A 140 12.14 4.12 10.79
C ARG A 140 12.35 4.91 9.50
N LEU A 141 11.43 4.77 8.52
CA LEU A 141 11.57 5.40 7.20
C LEU A 141 11.26 6.90 7.19
N GLY A 142 10.70 7.44 8.27
CA GLY A 142 10.32 8.85 8.34
C GLY A 142 9.20 9.24 7.35
N LEU A 143 8.43 8.27 6.87
CA LEU A 143 7.32 8.49 5.96
C LEU A 143 6.04 8.84 6.72
N GLY A 144 5.14 9.57 6.07
CA GLY A 144 3.86 9.95 6.65
C GLY A 144 3.87 11.33 7.31
N PRO A 145 2.85 11.71 8.05
CA PRO A 145 1.62 10.93 8.21
C PRO A 145 0.80 10.83 6.92
N PHE A 146 0.08 9.71 6.75
CA PHE A 146 -0.80 9.46 5.61
C PHE A 146 -2.26 9.59 6.00
N ASP A 147 -3.08 10.12 5.10
CA ASP A 147 -4.54 10.22 5.27
C ASP A 147 -5.24 8.89 5.03
N TYR A 148 -4.63 8.03 4.21
CA TYR A 148 -5.12 6.71 3.83
C TYR A 148 -3.97 5.72 3.73
N VAL A 149 -4.17 4.52 4.25
CA VAL A 149 -3.21 3.41 4.14
C VAL A 149 -3.94 2.18 3.62
N ASP A 150 -3.48 1.66 2.48
CA ASP A 150 -3.89 0.37 1.92
C ASP A 150 -2.83 -0.68 2.24
N CYS A 151 -3.27 -1.83 2.75
CA CYS A 151 -2.43 -3.00 3.00
C CYS A 151 -3.22 -4.26 2.67
N CYS A 152 -3.39 -4.54 1.39
CA CYS A 152 -4.23 -5.62 0.91
C CYS A 152 -3.41 -6.90 0.65
N GLY A 153 -3.75 -8.00 1.31
CA GLY A 153 -3.12 -9.29 1.09
C GLY A 153 -1.69 -9.43 1.62
N VAL A 154 -1.26 -8.62 2.60
CA VAL A 154 0.14 -8.56 3.06
C VAL A 154 0.34 -9.05 4.48
N LEU A 155 -0.48 -8.60 5.44
CA LEU A 155 -0.24 -8.83 6.88
C LEU A 155 -0.09 -10.32 7.24
N HIS A 156 -0.86 -11.19 6.59
CA HIS A 156 -0.81 -12.64 6.84
C HIS A 156 0.46 -13.33 6.33
N HIS A 157 1.27 -12.62 5.55
CA HIS A 157 2.58 -13.08 5.09
C HIS A 157 3.74 -12.57 5.95
N LEU A 158 3.47 -11.76 6.96
CA LEU A 158 4.52 -11.24 7.83
C LEU A 158 4.86 -12.25 8.96
N PRO A 159 6.12 -12.30 9.38
CA PRO A 159 6.51 -13.06 10.58
C PRO A 159 5.81 -12.54 11.84
N ASP A 160 5.50 -11.23 11.89
CA ASP A 160 4.79 -10.54 12.94
C ASP A 160 3.67 -9.67 12.37
N PRO A 161 2.48 -10.24 12.12
CA PRO A 161 1.34 -9.49 11.60
C PRO A 161 0.86 -8.36 12.52
N ALA A 162 0.96 -8.55 13.84
CA ALA A 162 0.58 -7.54 14.83
C ALA A 162 1.55 -6.34 14.80
N GLY A 163 2.86 -6.61 14.73
CA GLY A 163 3.88 -5.59 14.52
C GLY A 163 3.68 -4.87 13.18
N GLY A 164 3.30 -5.60 12.13
CA GLY A 164 2.94 -5.02 10.84
C GLY A 164 1.78 -4.03 10.94
N LEU A 165 0.69 -4.42 11.61
CA LEU A 165 -0.44 -3.52 11.86
C LEU A 165 -0.03 -2.30 12.68
N ALA A 166 0.77 -2.49 13.74
CA ALA A 166 1.28 -1.39 14.55
C ALA A 166 2.14 -0.41 13.72
N ALA A 167 2.96 -0.93 12.81
CA ALA A 167 3.76 -0.11 11.90
C ALA A 167 2.87 0.73 10.96
N LEU A 168 1.81 0.17 10.39
CA LEU A 168 0.85 0.91 9.58
C LEU A 168 0.15 2.02 10.38
N LEU A 169 -0.32 1.70 11.59
CA LEU A 169 -0.98 2.67 12.46
C LEU A 169 -0.06 3.81 12.89
N SER A 170 1.26 3.57 13.00
CA SER A 170 2.24 4.58 13.40
C SER A 170 2.41 5.70 12.37
N VAL A 171 2.11 5.42 11.10
CA VAL A 171 2.24 6.38 9.98
C VAL A 171 0.90 6.94 9.50
N LEU A 172 -0.21 6.52 10.12
CA LEU A 172 -1.55 7.02 9.81
C LEU A 172 -1.80 8.35 10.52
N ALA A 173 -2.33 9.33 9.80
CA ALA A 173 -2.73 10.61 10.38
C ALA A 173 -3.86 10.42 11.42
N PRO A 174 -3.89 11.25 12.47
CA PRO A 174 -5.07 11.31 13.34
C PRO A 174 -6.30 11.70 12.54
N GLY A 175 -7.40 10.95 12.69
CA GLY A 175 -8.69 11.22 12.06
C GLY A 175 -9.46 12.34 12.72
#